data_658274684842c24b702e425fa94c9885
#
_entry.id   658274684842c24b702e425fa94c9885
#
_cell.length_a   1.000
_cell.length_b   1.000
_cell.length_c   1.000
_cell.angle_alpha   90.00
_cell.angle_beta   90.00
_cell.angle_gamma   90.00
#
_symmetry.space_group_name_H-M   'P 1'
#
loop_
_entity.id
_entity.type
_entity.pdbx_description
1 polymer ?
#
loop_
_entity_poly.entity_id
_entity_poly.type
_entity_poly.pdbx_seq_one_letter_code
_entity_poly.pdbx_strand_id
1 'polypeptide(L)' 'MQNILTQSDIRAYHQRGVKTISMAEPPLLTDCAREEMKRLGMQVVVGGQ' A
#
# COMPACT_ATOMS: atom_id res chain seq x y z
N MET A 1 8.75 -10.42 -10.85
CA MET A 1 9.12 -9.96 -9.51
C MET A 1 7.91 -9.53 -8.74
N GLN A 2 7.87 -9.90 -7.48
CA GLN A 2 6.77 -9.50 -6.62
C GLN A 2 7.07 -8.18 -5.94
N ASN A 3 6.03 -7.36 -5.84
CA ASN A 3 6.13 -6.14 -5.06
C ASN A 3 5.63 -6.44 -3.65
N ILE A 4 6.47 -6.17 -2.69
CA ILE A 4 6.12 -6.39 -1.30
C ILE A 4 6.02 -5.04 -0.62
N LEU A 5 4.88 -4.80 0.01
CA LEU A 5 4.66 -3.58 0.77
C LEU A 5 4.69 -3.92 2.26
N THR A 6 5.56 -3.25 2.97
CA THR A 6 5.68 -3.42 4.41
C THR A 6 5.08 -2.21 5.11
N GLN A 7 5.02 -2.29 6.44
CA GLN A 7 4.51 -1.17 7.22
C GLN A 7 5.31 0.09 6.96
N SER A 8 6.62 -0.04 6.79
CA SER A 8 7.46 1.10 6.50
C SER A 8 7.09 1.76 5.18
N ASP A 9 6.78 0.94 4.18
CA ASP A 9 6.38 1.46 2.88
C ASP A 9 5.08 2.24 2.99
N ILE A 10 4.12 1.69 3.73
CA ILE A 10 2.82 2.35 3.90
C ILE A 10 3.00 3.69 4.60
N ARG A 11 3.83 3.71 5.62
CA ARG A 11 4.09 4.95 6.34
C ARG A 11 4.75 6.00 5.44
N ALA A 12 5.68 5.56 4.61
CA ALA A 12 6.37 6.47 3.69
C ALA A 12 5.37 7.09 2.72
N TYR A 13 4.46 6.30 2.18
CA TYR A 13 3.43 6.83 1.30
C TYR A 13 2.54 7.83 2.03
N HIS A 14 2.18 7.50 3.26
CA HIS A 14 1.31 8.37 4.03
C HIS A 14 1.96 9.71 4.31
N GLN A 15 3.26 9.70 4.59
CA GLN A 15 3.99 10.94 4.84
C GLN A 15 4.02 11.84 3.62
N ARG A 16 3.94 11.25 2.44
CA ARG A 16 3.93 12.01 1.20
C ARG A 16 2.53 12.47 0.81
N GLY A 17 1.55 12.14 1.61
CA GLY A 17 0.18 12.51 1.32
C GLY A 17 -0.52 11.57 0.36
N VAL A 18 0.07 10.41 0.12
CA VAL A 18 -0.52 9.42 -0.79
C VAL A 18 -1.49 8.54 -0.01
N LYS A 19 -2.74 8.52 -0.43
CA LYS A 19 -3.74 7.66 0.20
C LYS A 19 -4.14 6.49 -0.68
N THR A 20 -3.94 6.62 -1.99
CA THR A 20 -4.26 5.55 -2.92
C THR A 20 -2.99 5.16 -3.65
N ILE A 21 -2.66 3.88 -3.57
CA ILE A 21 -1.48 3.34 -4.23
C ILE A 21 -1.93 2.60 -5.48
N SER A 22 -1.45 3.05 -6.63
CA SER A 22 -1.83 2.45 -7.90
C SER A 22 -0.71 1.53 -8.37
N MET A 23 -1.03 0.28 -8.64
CA MET A 23 -0.06 -0.71 -9.05
C MET A 23 -0.60 -1.55 -10.19
N ALA A 24 0.30 -1.98 -11.07
CA ALA A 24 -0.08 -2.82 -12.19
C ALA A 24 -0.43 -4.23 -11.73
N GLU A 25 0.23 -4.70 -10.69
CA GLU A 25 0.02 -6.04 -10.16
C GLU A 25 -0.29 -5.97 -8.68
N PRO A 26 -1.06 -6.93 -8.16
CA PRO A 26 -1.36 -6.92 -6.74
C PRO A 26 -0.09 -7.14 -5.91
N PRO A 27 0.17 -6.26 -4.97
CA PRO A 27 1.35 -6.39 -4.12
C PRO A 27 1.09 -7.40 -3.01
N LEU A 28 2.18 -7.94 -2.48
CA LEU A 28 2.11 -8.77 -1.30
C LEU A 28 2.17 -7.85 -0.09
N LEU A 29 1.15 -7.91 0.75
CA LEU A 29 1.07 -7.05 1.91
C LEU A 29 1.34 -7.87 3.17
N THR A 30 2.22 -7.34 4.03
CA THR A 30 2.39 -7.94 5.35
C THR A 30 1.19 -7.61 6.22
N ASP A 31 1.00 -8.39 7.29
CA ASP A 31 -0.13 -8.14 8.18
C ASP A 31 -0.05 -6.73 8.76
N CYS A 32 1.14 -6.31 9.14
CA CYS A 32 1.32 -4.97 9.69
C CYS A 32 0.98 -3.90 8.66
N ALA A 33 1.36 -4.13 7.41
CA ALA A 33 1.08 -3.18 6.34
C ALA A 33 -0.42 -3.04 6.13
N ARG A 34 -1.13 -4.16 6.15
CA ARG A 34 -2.57 -4.14 5.96
C ARG A 34 -3.27 -3.38 7.07
N GLU A 35 -2.85 -3.63 8.30
CA GLU A 35 -3.45 -2.95 9.43
C GLU A 35 -3.16 -1.45 9.41
N GLU A 36 -1.93 -1.12 9.02
CA GLU A 36 -1.57 0.29 8.93
C GLU A 36 -2.40 0.98 7.86
N MET A 37 -2.63 0.34 6.73
CA MET A 37 -3.47 0.90 5.68
C MET A 37 -4.88 1.15 6.18
N LYS A 38 -5.44 0.21 6.91
CA LYS A 38 -6.76 0.38 7.47
C LYS A 38 -6.82 1.57 8.42
N ARG A 39 -5.81 1.67 9.27
CA ARG A 39 -5.76 2.73 10.26
C ARG A 39 -5.64 4.10 9.61
N LEU A 40 -4.88 4.19 8.54
CA LEU A 40 -4.61 5.44 7.86
C LEU A 40 -5.61 5.76 6.76
N GLY A 41 -6.52 4.84 6.48
CA GLY A 41 -7.51 5.05 5.44
C GLY A 41 -6.94 4.98 4.04
N MET A 42 -5.89 4.18 3.85
CA MET A 42 -5.25 4.02 2.56
C MET A 42 -5.79 2.81 1.83
N GLN A 43 -5.62 2.79 0.51
CA GLN A 43 -6.06 1.67 -0.29
C GLN A 43 -5.13 1.45 -1.46
N VAL A 44 -5.16 0.24 -2.00
CA VAL A 44 -4.37 -0.13 -3.17
C VAL A 44 -5.33 -0.41 -4.32
N VAL A 45 -5.04 0.20 -5.45
CA VAL A 45 -5.78 -0.03 -6.70
C VAL A 45 -4.89 -0.81 -7.62
N VAL A 46 -5.42 -1.92 -8.13
CA VAL A 46 -4.65 -2.82 -8.99
C VAL A 46 -5.30 -2.88 -10.35
N GLY A 47 -4.47 -3.04 -11.37
CA GLY A 47 -4.96 -3.28 -12.70
C GLY A 47 -4.79 -2.15 -13.67
N GLY A 48 -4.67 -0.96 -13.21
CA GLY A 48 -4.36 0.15 -14.09
C GLY A 48 -5.42 0.40 -15.16
N GLN A 49 -6.64 0.16 -14.84
CA GLN A 49 -7.72 0.38 -15.81
C GLN A 49 -8.28 1.75 -15.68
#